data_06d7b21c594b31e201d007d7242bad5a
#
_entry.id   06d7b21c594b31e201d007d7242bad5a
#
_cell.length_a   1.000
_cell.length_b   1.000
_cell.length_c   1.000
_cell.angle_alpha   90.00
_cell.angle_beta   90.00
_cell.angle_gamma   90.00
#
_symmetry.space_group_name_H-M   'P 1'
#
loop_
_entity.id
_entity.type
_entity.pdbx_description
1 polymer ?
#
loop_
_entity_poly.entity_id
_entity_poly.type
_entity_poly.pdbx_seq_one_letter_code
_entity_poly.pdbx_strand_id
1 'polypeptide(L)'
;RDLVRSRGLGDVYKRQLRRLFMSKINRPPVSVSRVIYLSRNQGGVAKEASQTPKTVVVVGTITDDNRVLELPKLSIAALRFTNTARARIEAAGGECLTLDQLAMRAPTGSNTILLRGPKNAREAVRHFGMGPHQHKKPYVRSKGPKFEKARGRRKSRAFHV
;
A
#
# COMPACT_ATOMS: atom_id res chain seq x y z
N ARG A 1 -8.28 8.77 29.54
CA ARG A 1 -7.03 9.59 29.46
C ARG A 1 -5.75 8.72 29.39
N ASP A 2 -5.80 7.46 29.78
CA ASP A 2 -4.59 6.59 29.84
C ASP A 2 -4.24 5.87 28.53
N LEU A 3 -5.13 5.83 27.57
CA LEU A 3 -4.90 5.25 26.22
C LEU A 3 -3.89 6.01 25.36
N VAL A 4 -3.56 7.23 25.69
CA VAL A 4 -2.59 8.06 24.96
C VAL A 4 -1.16 7.85 25.47
N ARG A 5 -0.98 7.42 26.72
CA ARG A 5 0.33 7.18 27.34
C ARG A 5 1.01 5.87 26.95
N SER A 6 0.25 4.88 26.46
CA SER A 6 0.80 3.57 26.08
C SER A 6 1.35 3.50 24.66
N ARG A 7 1.40 4.59 23.91
CA ARG A 7 2.02 4.66 22.57
C ARG A 7 3.53 4.89 22.66
N GLY A 8 4.21 4.08 23.45
CA GLY A 8 5.67 4.06 23.45
C GLY A 8 6.24 3.63 22.09
N LEU A 9 7.47 4.01 21.82
CA LEU A 9 8.23 3.64 20.60
C LEU A 9 8.18 2.13 20.28
N GLY A 10 8.04 1.27 21.31
CA GLY A 10 7.85 -0.17 21.15
C GLY A 10 6.57 -0.59 20.42
N ASP A 11 5.55 0.26 20.35
CA ASP A 11 4.29 -0.06 19.65
C ASP A 11 4.46 -0.16 18.12
N VAL A 12 5.34 0.62 17.52
CA VAL A 12 5.59 0.57 16.07
C VAL A 12 6.23 -0.76 15.71
N TYR A 13 7.23 -1.19 16.45
CA TYR A 13 7.91 -2.48 16.26
C TYR A 13 6.96 -3.67 16.50
N LYS A 14 6.18 -3.63 17.57
CA LYS A 14 5.15 -4.65 17.87
C LYS A 14 4.12 -4.76 16.74
N ARG A 15 3.73 -3.63 16.14
CA ARG A 15 2.82 -3.62 14.99
C ARG A 15 3.46 -4.18 13.74
N GLN A 16 4.75 -3.94 13.49
CA GLN A 16 5.49 -4.56 12.38
C GLN A 16 5.50 -6.08 12.52
N LEU A 17 5.90 -6.59 13.70
CA LEU A 17 5.88 -8.02 14.00
C LEU A 17 4.50 -8.63 13.84
N ARG A 18 3.48 -8.00 14.40
CA ARG A 18 2.09 -8.46 14.25
C ARG A 18 1.69 -8.58 12.77
N ARG A 19 2.07 -7.61 11.93
CA ARG A 19 1.78 -7.66 10.49
C ARG A 19 2.54 -8.76 9.76
N LEU A 20 3.74 -9.10 10.18
CA LEU A 20 4.51 -10.20 9.62
C LEU A 20 3.82 -11.56 9.82
N PHE A 21 3.20 -11.77 10.98
CA PHE A 21 2.47 -13.00 11.30
C PHE A 21 1.03 -13.05 10.78
N MET A 22 0.50 -11.93 10.27
CA MET A 22 -0.82 -11.90 9.65
C MET A 22 -0.84 -12.58 8.28
N SER A 23 -2.02 -13.03 7.87
CA SER A 23 -2.23 -13.59 6.54
C SER A 23 -1.94 -12.58 5.42
N LYS A 24 -1.65 -13.09 4.22
CA LYS A 24 -1.30 -12.28 3.02
C LYS A 24 -2.34 -11.21 2.69
N ILE A 25 -3.63 -11.46 2.92
CA ILE A 25 -4.71 -10.48 2.68
C ILE A 25 -4.58 -9.21 3.52
N ASN A 26 -3.89 -9.26 4.65
CA ASN A 26 -3.61 -8.12 5.53
C ASN A 26 -2.32 -7.37 5.14
N ARG A 27 -1.59 -7.88 4.16
CA ARG A 27 -0.34 -7.32 3.64
C ARG A 27 -0.46 -6.96 2.14
N PRO A 28 -1.42 -6.11 1.75
CA PRO A 28 -1.61 -5.75 0.36
C PRO A 28 -0.38 -5.00 -0.17
N PRO A 29 -0.09 -5.12 -1.48
CA PRO A 29 1.01 -4.38 -2.09
C PRO A 29 0.75 -2.88 -2.04
N VAL A 30 1.83 -2.10 -2.03
CA VAL A 30 1.81 -0.63 -2.01
C VAL A 30 2.65 -0.12 -3.17
N SER A 31 2.08 0.75 -3.99
CA SER A 31 2.83 1.41 -5.06
C SER A 31 3.74 2.52 -4.50
N VAL A 32 4.84 2.78 -5.20
CA VAL A 32 5.76 3.86 -4.83
C VAL A 32 5.05 5.21 -4.78
N SER A 33 4.13 5.49 -5.69
CA SER A 33 3.32 6.71 -5.67
C SER A 33 2.54 6.88 -4.37
N ARG A 34 1.96 5.78 -3.88
CA ARG A 34 1.21 5.79 -2.63
C ARG A 34 2.13 5.94 -1.41
N VAL A 35 3.34 5.37 -1.46
CA VAL A 35 4.37 5.61 -0.44
C VAL A 35 4.68 7.09 -0.34
N ILE A 36 4.97 7.75 -1.48
CA ILE A 36 5.27 9.18 -1.53
C ILE A 36 4.11 9.99 -0.95
N TYR A 37 2.89 9.74 -1.42
CA TYR A 37 1.70 10.47 -0.97
C TYR A 37 1.47 10.36 0.53
N LEU A 38 1.53 9.15 1.09
CA LEU A 38 1.27 8.92 2.52
C LEU A 38 2.41 9.37 3.43
N SER A 39 3.66 9.35 2.95
CA SER A 39 4.83 9.71 3.74
C SER A 39 5.16 11.21 3.71
N ARG A 40 4.68 11.94 2.68
CA ARG A 40 4.99 13.37 2.48
C ARG A 40 4.71 14.21 3.73
N ASN A 41 3.57 14.01 4.37
CA ASN A 41 3.16 14.79 5.55
C ASN A 41 3.71 14.23 6.87
N GLN A 42 4.37 13.07 6.84
CA GLN A 42 4.90 12.39 8.03
C GLN A 42 6.43 12.46 8.14
N GLY A 43 7.08 13.18 7.21
CA GLY A 43 8.53 13.32 7.19
C GLY A 43 9.27 12.16 6.51
N GLY A 44 8.60 11.36 5.69
CA GLY A 44 9.24 10.31 4.87
C GLY A 44 9.91 10.87 3.61
N VAL A 45 9.53 12.08 3.20
CA VAL A 45 10.20 12.86 2.17
C VAL A 45 10.81 14.06 2.87
N ALA A 46 12.09 14.29 2.69
CA ALA A 46 12.76 15.49 3.21
C ALA A 46 12.15 16.74 2.56
N LYS A 47 11.71 17.68 3.38
CA LYS A 47 11.18 18.98 2.91
C LYS A 47 12.30 19.98 2.74
N GLU A 48 13.35 19.85 3.51
CA GLU A 48 14.53 20.69 3.51
C GLU A 48 15.80 19.83 3.47
N ALA A 49 16.85 20.34 2.89
CA ALA A 49 18.14 19.64 2.74
C ALA A 49 18.78 19.21 4.08
N SER A 50 18.43 19.90 5.17
CA SER A 50 18.94 19.63 6.52
C SER A 50 18.21 18.52 7.28
N GLN A 51 17.02 18.07 6.80
CA GLN A 51 16.24 17.06 7.49
C GLN A 51 16.56 15.64 6.98
N THR A 52 16.96 14.78 7.91
CA THR A 52 17.07 13.35 7.62
C THR A 52 15.68 12.74 7.44
N PRO A 53 15.36 12.19 6.25
CA PRO A 53 14.04 11.60 6.00
C PRO A 53 13.83 10.39 6.90
N LYS A 54 12.60 10.22 7.40
CA LYS A 54 12.23 9.03 8.16
C LYS A 54 12.18 7.81 7.25
N THR A 55 12.61 6.67 7.76
CA THR A 55 12.50 5.40 7.03
C THR A 55 11.04 4.96 6.93
N VAL A 56 10.56 4.75 5.71
CA VAL A 56 9.21 4.25 5.45
C VAL A 56 9.21 2.72 5.52
N VAL A 57 8.35 2.17 6.34
CA VAL A 57 8.24 0.72 6.56
C VAL A 57 6.94 0.18 6.01
N VAL A 58 7.02 -0.83 5.15
CA VAL A 58 5.86 -1.51 4.58
C VAL A 58 5.99 -3.01 4.77
N VAL A 59 5.16 -3.60 5.60
CA VAL A 59 5.09 -5.06 5.70
C VAL A 59 4.29 -5.59 4.52
N GLY A 60 4.94 -5.74 3.38
CA GLY A 60 4.32 -6.14 2.11
C GLY A 60 5.27 -5.95 0.93
N THR A 61 4.73 -6.00 -0.26
CA THR A 61 5.46 -5.78 -1.50
C THR A 61 5.36 -4.32 -1.94
N ILE A 62 6.47 -3.71 -2.28
CA ILE A 62 6.52 -2.42 -2.97
C ILE A 62 6.49 -2.68 -4.48
N THR A 63 5.54 -2.02 -5.14
CA THR A 63 5.39 -2.08 -6.60
C THR A 63 5.67 -0.73 -7.22
N ASP A 64 6.06 -0.73 -8.48
CA ASP A 64 6.26 0.49 -9.25
C ASP A 64 4.93 1.13 -9.67
N ASP A 65 4.98 2.41 -10.06
CA ASP A 65 3.86 3.15 -10.63
C ASP A 65 4.39 4.11 -11.72
N ASN A 66 4.08 3.78 -12.97
CA ASN A 66 4.53 4.54 -14.14
C ASN A 66 3.98 5.98 -14.23
N ARG A 67 2.95 6.29 -13.45
CA ARG A 67 2.37 7.65 -13.40
C ARG A 67 3.28 8.65 -12.69
N VAL A 68 4.20 8.18 -11.86
CA VAL A 68 5.18 9.03 -11.17
C VAL A 68 6.47 9.01 -11.98
N LEU A 69 6.80 10.13 -12.60
CA LEU A 69 8.00 10.28 -13.42
C LEU A 69 9.24 10.44 -12.54
N GLU A 70 9.20 11.37 -11.60
CA GLU A 70 10.29 11.68 -10.70
C GLU A 70 10.04 11.13 -9.30
N LEU A 71 11.02 10.44 -8.75
CA LEU A 71 10.98 9.91 -7.40
C LEU A 71 11.85 10.77 -6.48
N PRO A 72 11.32 11.20 -5.33
CA PRO A 72 12.15 11.81 -4.31
C PRO A 72 13.06 10.76 -3.67
N LYS A 73 14.16 11.20 -3.08
CA LYS A 73 15.04 10.34 -2.29
C LYS A 73 14.26 9.76 -1.10
N LEU A 74 14.12 8.44 -1.05
CA LEU A 74 13.36 7.71 -0.03
C LEU A 74 14.18 6.58 0.55
N SER A 75 14.11 6.38 1.87
CA SER A 75 14.58 5.17 2.53
C SER A 75 13.36 4.29 2.84
N ILE A 76 13.27 3.13 2.21
CA ILE A 76 12.11 2.24 2.30
C ILE A 76 12.55 0.86 2.77
N ALA A 77 11.92 0.37 3.85
CA ALA A 77 12.07 -1.01 4.31
C ALA A 77 10.81 -1.82 3.96
N ALA A 78 10.97 -2.94 3.28
CA ALA A 78 9.85 -3.79 2.86
C ALA A 78 10.20 -5.27 2.85
N LEU A 79 9.17 -6.14 2.80
CA LEU A 79 9.37 -7.58 2.62
C LEU A 79 9.90 -7.91 1.23
N ARG A 80 9.42 -7.19 0.22
CA ARG A 80 9.80 -7.43 -1.18
C ARG A 80 9.66 -6.15 -1.99
N PHE A 81 10.55 -5.98 -2.94
CA PHE A 81 10.47 -4.95 -3.99
C PHE A 81 10.30 -5.64 -5.35
N THR A 82 9.54 -5.06 -6.25
CA THR A 82 9.60 -5.43 -7.67
C THR A 82 10.89 -4.90 -8.28
N ASN A 83 11.41 -5.56 -9.31
CA ASN A 83 12.68 -5.16 -9.93
C ASN A 83 12.64 -3.70 -10.42
N THR A 84 11.56 -3.31 -11.07
CA THR A 84 11.35 -1.94 -11.56
C THR A 84 11.30 -0.92 -10.42
N ALA A 85 10.57 -1.23 -9.32
CA ALA A 85 10.49 -0.33 -8.17
C ALA A 85 11.85 -0.16 -7.50
N ARG A 86 12.60 -1.26 -7.31
CA ARG A 86 13.96 -1.21 -6.75
C ARG A 86 14.87 -0.32 -7.60
N ALA A 87 14.95 -0.60 -8.90
CA ALA A 87 15.81 0.15 -9.81
C ALA A 87 15.52 1.66 -9.80
N ARG A 88 14.23 2.03 -9.78
CA ARG A 88 13.83 3.44 -9.73
C ARG A 88 14.14 4.12 -8.40
N ILE A 89 13.95 3.42 -7.28
CA ILE A 89 14.28 3.96 -5.95
C ILE A 89 15.78 4.20 -5.84
N GLU A 90 16.60 3.24 -6.27
CA GLU A 90 18.08 3.33 -6.25
C GLU A 90 18.57 4.42 -7.22
N ALA A 91 18.00 4.52 -8.42
CA ALA A 91 18.32 5.59 -9.38
C ALA A 91 17.99 7.00 -8.84
N ALA A 92 16.96 7.13 -8.01
CA ALA A 92 16.61 8.37 -7.33
C ALA A 92 17.51 8.67 -6.09
N GLY A 93 18.56 7.88 -5.88
CA GLY A 93 19.43 7.99 -4.70
C GLY A 93 18.79 7.55 -3.40
N GLY A 94 17.68 6.83 -3.48
CA GLY A 94 16.99 6.23 -2.34
C GLY A 94 17.62 4.90 -1.90
N GLU A 95 17.08 4.33 -0.84
CA GLU A 95 17.60 3.12 -0.20
C GLU A 95 16.50 2.06 -0.06
N CYS A 96 16.79 0.83 -0.48
CA CYS A 96 15.90 -0.32 -0.33
C CYS A 96 16.44 -1.24 0.77
N LEU A 97 15.73 -1.30 1.89
CA LEU A 97 16.09 -2.08 3.07
C LEU A 97 15.20 -3.33 3.20
N THR A 98 15.76 -4.39 3.75
CA THR A 98 15.01 -5.53 4.25
C THR A 98 14.56 -5.26 5.69
N LEU A 99 13.61 -6.05 6.21
CA LEU A 99 13.10 -5.84 7.57
C LEU A 99 14.10 -6.23 8.65
N ASP A 100 15.02 -7.15 8.38
CA ASP A 100 16.15 -7.49 9.24
C ASP A 100 17.16 -6.34 9.32
N GLN A 101 17.52 -5.74 8.19
CA GLN A 101 18.34 -4.53 8.16
C GLN A 101 17.70 -3.36 8.92
N LEU A 102 16.37 -3.22 8.78
CA LEU A 102 15.62 -2.23 9.56
C LEU A 102 15.69 -2.52 11.06
N ALA A 103 15.58 -3.80 11.47
CA ALA A 103 15.66 -4.18 12.88
C ALA A 103 17.02 -3.84 13.50
N MET A 104 18.11 -3.97 12.73
CA MET A 104 19.45 -3.54 13.16
C MET A 104 19.56 -2.00 13.24
N ARG A 105 18.96 -1.29 12.28
CA ARG A 105 19.01 0.18 12.20
C ARG A 105 18.10 0.88 13.21
N ALA A 106 16.91 0.36 13.43
CA ALA A 106 15.87 0.93 14.27
C ALA A 106 15.15 -0.14 15.09
N PRO A 107 15.78 -0.76 16.10
CA PRO A 107 15.23 -1.88 16.84
C PRO A 107 13.93 -1.53 17.59
N THR A 108 13.77 -0.30 18.02
CA THR A 108 12.55 0.22 18.69
C THR A 108 11.53 0.78 17.72
N GLY A 109 11.86 0.88 16.43
CA GLY A 109 11.03 1.54 15.43
C GLY A 109 11.05 3.07 15.50
N SER A 110 12.03 3.66 16.18
CA SER A 110 12.23 5.11 16.20
C SER A 110 12.56 5.63 14.79
N ASN A 111 12.14 6.84 14.48
CA ASN A 111 12.35 7.49 13.18
C ASN A 111 11.83 6.66 11.98
N THR A 112 10.75 5.91 12.19
CA THR A 112 10.10 5.10 11.14
C THR A 112 8.64 5.48 10.93
N ILE A 113 8.15 5.30 9.71
CA ILE A 113 6.75 5.51 9.32
C ILE A 113 6.19 4.18 8.86
N LEU A 114 5.29 3.58 9.62
CA LEU A 114 4.68 2.30 9.27
C LEU A 114 3.44 2.49 8.40
N LEU A 115 3.54 2.19 7.12
CA LEU A 115 2.44 2.24 6.16
C LEU A 115 1.77 0.87 5.94
N ARG A 116 0.58 0.92 5.37
CA ARG A 116 -0.17 -0.26 4.92
C ARG A 116 -0.96 0.08 3.65
N GLY A 117 -1.00 -0.85 2.74
CA GLY A 117 -1.81 -0.75 1.53
C GLY A 117 -3.32 -0.87 1.78
N PRO A 118 -4.14 -0.64 0.76
CA PRO A 118 -5.59 -0.66 0.84
C PRO A 118 -6.11 -2.09 0.99
N LYS A 119 -6.49 -2.47 2.18
CA LYS A 119 -7.01 -3.82 2.50
C LYS A 119 -8.31 -4.15 1.75
N ASN A 120 -9.17 -3.16 1.58
CA ASN A 120 -10.51 -3.33 1.00
C ASN A 120 -10.54 -3.23 -0.54
N ALA A 121 -9.42 -2.99 -1.20
CA ALA A 121 -9.34 -2.97 -2.67
C ALA A 121 -9.38 -4.37 -3.31
N ARG A 122 -9.32 -5.43 -2.52
CA ARG A 122 -9.33 -6.81 -2.98
C ARG A 122 -10.66 -7.15 -3.67
N GLU A 123 -10.59 -7.92 -4.75
CA GLU A 123 -11.76 -8.31 -5.55
C GLU A 123 -12.89 -8.95 -4.71
N ALA A 124 -12.55 -9.85 -3.79
CA ALA A 124 -13.53 -10.49 -2.93
C ALA A 124 -14.37 -9.49 -2.10
N VAL A 125 -13.76 -8.39 -1.66
CA VAL A 125 -14.44 -7.37 -0.86
C VAL A 125 -15.50 -6.62 -1.67
N ARG A 126 -15.34 -6.53 -3.00
CA ARG A 126 -16.33 -5.91 -3.90
C ARG A 126 -17.64 -6.68 -3.95
N HIS A 127 -17.59 -7.98 -3.68
CA HIS A 127 -18.76 -8.86 -3.66
C HIS A 127 -19.44 -8.98 -2.30
N PHE A 128 -18.75 -8.59 -1.21
CA PHE A 128 -19.29 -8.70 0.14
C PHE A 128 -20.53 -7.82 0.32
N GLY A 129 -21.55 -8.37 0.97
CA GLY A 129 -22.84 -7.70 1.17
C GLY A 129 -23.68 -7.63 -0.11
N MET A 130 -23.50 -8.56 -1.04
CA MET A 130 -24.34 -8.65 -2.23
C MET A 130 -25.75 -9.09 -1.85
N GLY A 131 -26.74 -8.57 -2.59
CA GLY A 131 -28.16 -8.85 -2.40
C GLY A 131 -29.01 -7.83 -3.13
N PRO A 132 -30.36 -7.94 -3.07
CA PRO A 132 -31.24 -6.97 -3.70
C PRO A 132 -31.00 -5.58 -3.12
N HIS A 133 -31.01 -4.57 -3.98
CA HIS A 133 -30.84 -3.14 -3.64
C HIS A 133 -29.49 -2.74 -2.98
N GLN A 134 -28.49 -3.61 -2.96
CA GLN A 134 -27.19 -3.32 -2.34
C GLN A 134 -26.15 -2.76 -3.32
N HIS A 135 -26.41 -2.76 -4.61
CA HIS A 135 -25.52 -2.27 -5.68
C HIS A 135 -24.07 -2.83 -5.61
N LYS A 136 -23.93 -4.05 -5.09
CA LYS A 136 -22.64 -4.75 -5.01
C LYS A 136 -22.42 -5.60 -6.26
N LYS A 137 -21.14 -5.88 -6.55
CA LYS A 137 -20.76 -6.70 -7.70
C LYS A 137 -21.23 -8.15 -7.50
N PRO A 138 -22.06 -8.70 -8.38
CA PRO A 138 -22.50 -10.09 -8.26
C PRO A 138 -21.38 -11.07 -8.64
N TYR A 139 -21.47 -12.30 -8.12
CA TYR A 139 -20.68 -13.42 -8.62
C TYR A 139 -21.35 -13.95 -9.89
N VAL A 140 -20.61 -13.96 -10.99
CA VAL A 140 -21.08 -14.46 -12.29
C VAL A 140 -20.17 -15.56 -12.79
N ARG A 141 -20.73 -16.61 -13.41
CA ARG A 141 -19.96 -17.73 -13.95
C ARG A 141 -19.07 -17.31 -15.12
N SER A 142 -19.57 -16.43 -15.98
CA SER A 142 -18.85 -15.96 -17.16
C SER A 142 -18.82 -14.43 -17.21
N LYS A 143 -17.66 -13.88 -17.53
CA LYS A 143 -17.40 -12.41 -17.60
C LYS A 143 -17.19 -11.92 -19.03
N GLY A 144 -17.60 -12.69 -20.03
CA GLY A 144 -17.43 -12.31 -21.43
C GLY A 144 -18.28 -11.10 -21.84
N PRO A 145 -18.04 -10.55 -23.06
CA PRO A 145 -18.80 -9.42 -23.56
C PRO A 145 -20.28 -9.71 -23.81
N LYS A 146 -20.67 -10.98 -23.87
CA LYS A 146 -22.06 -11.43 -24.05
C LYS A 146 -22.87 -11.47 -22.75
N PHE A 147 -22.21 -11.60 -21.58
CA PHE A 147 -22.85 -11.87 -20.30
C PHE A 147 -22.94 -10.61 -19.46
N GLU A 148 -24.15 -10.26 -19.02
CA GLU A 148 -24.48 -9.12 -18.16
C GLU A 148 -23.91 -7.77 -18.63
N LYS A 149 -23.65 -7.62 -19.94
CA LYS A 149 -23.08 -6.42 -20.54
C LYS A 149 -23.82 -5.96 -21.81
N ALA A 150 -25.00 -6.45 -22.06
CA ALA A 150 -25.73 -6.10 -23.27
C ALA A 150 -26.81 -5.05 -23.01
N ARG A 151 -27.80 -5.37 -22.17
CA ARG A 151 -28.94 -4.47 -21.92
C ARG A 151 -28.48 -3.22 -21.15
N GLY A 152 -28.83 -2.05 -21.67
CA GLY A 152 -28.44 -0.76 -21.10
C GLY A 152 -26.98 -0.36 -21.29
N ARG A 153 -26.15 -1.22 -21.92
CA ARG A 153 -24.71 -0.95 -22.14
C ARG A 153 -24.30 -0.94 -23.59
N ARG A 154 -25.19 -1.38 -24.49
CA ARG A 154 -25.00 -1.36 -25.94
C ARG A 154 -26.24 -0.80 -26.60
N LYS A 155 -26.06 0.18 -27.48
CA LYS A 155 -27.15 0.78 -28.27
C LYS A 155 -27.99 -0.25 -29.04
N SER A 156 -27.36 -1.35 -29.52
CA SER A 156 -28.03 -2.44 -30.23
C SER A 156 -28.87 -3.38 -29.34
N ARG A 157 -28.91 -3.14 -28.04
CA ARG A 157 -29.61 -3.97 -27.05
C ARG A 157 -30.47 -3.14 -26.12
N ALA A 158 -31.65 -2.75 -26.64
CA ALA A 158 -32.62 -1.89 -26.00
C ALA A 158 -32.10 -0.44 -25.81
N PHE A 159 -32.21 0.13 -24.65
CA PHE A 159 -31.72 1.47 -24.34
C PHE A 159 -30.23 1.48 -23.97
N HIS A 160 -29.60 2.64 -24.07
CA HIS A 160 -28.23 2.85 -23.61
C HIS A 160 -28.25 3.85 -22.43
N VAL A 161 -27.63 3.46 -21.31
CA VAL A 161 -27.43 4.30 -20.12
C VAL A 161 -26.08 4.96 -20.18
#